data_54c292fa2d619ca1ecd0f55a9fda42ca
#
_entry.id   54c292fa2d619ca1ecd0f55a9fda42ca
#
_cell.length_a   1.000
_cell.length_b   1.000
_cell.length_c   1.000
_cell.angle_alpha   90.00
_cell.angle_beta   90.00
_cell.angle_gamma   90.00
#
_symmetry.space_group_name_H-M   'P 1'
#
loop_
_entity.id
_entity.type
_entity.pdbx_description
1 polymer ?
#
loop_
_entity_poly.entity_id
_entity_poly.type
_entity_poly.pdbx_seq_one_letter_code
_entity_poly.pdbx_strand_id
1 'polypeptide(L)'
;MVQYKYSVNGTLIANVQADGIITSTATGSTAYALSAGGPIISPGYKGLLVVPVAPHTILSRALVLSSSDVLELEFLGEYIHEASLFLDGQVLNLESTPSHITCQRGEKEVLFACGGGDFFQNVASTFFQGTKE
;
A
#
# COMPACT_ATOMS: atom_id res chain seq x y z
N MET A 1 16.88 -3.89 2.53
CA MET A 1 16.24 -3.33 3.75
C MET A 1 16.27 -1.81 3.65
N VAL A 2 15.17 -1.14 3.91
CA VAL A 2 15.06 0.31 3.91
C VAL A 2 14.66 0.82 5.29
N GLN A 3 15.09 2.03 5.61
CA GLN A 3 14.66 2.74 6.80
C GLN A 3 13.89 3.99 6.38
N TYR A 4 12.70 4.17 6.93
CA TYR A 4 11.86 5.31 6.61
C TYR A 4 11.03 5.76 7.81
N LYS A 5 10.73 7.04 7.81
CA LYS A 5 9.64 7.61 8.61
C LYS A 5 8.42 7.78 7.73
N TYR A 6 7.26 7.64 8.32
CA TYR A 6 6.04 8.05 7.63
C TYR A 6 5.13 8.86 8.53
N SER A 7 4.52 9.85 7.91
CA SER A 7 3.59 10.78 8.55
C SER A 7 2.28 10.81 7.78
N VAL A 8 1.19 11.07 8.48
CA VAL A 8 -0.12 11.29 7.88
C VAL A 8 -0.62 12.66 8.31
N ASN A 9 -0.94 13.51 7.36
CA ASN A 9 -1.39 14.90 7.60
C ASN A 9 -0.41 15.67 8.51
N GLY A 10 0.89 15.46 8.31
CA GLY A 10 1.94 16.08 9.12
C GLY A 10 2.20 15.44 10.50
N THR A 11 1.41 14.44 10.91
CA THR A 11 1.63 13.71 12.15
C THR A 11 2.52 12.50 11.93
N LEU A 12 3.67 12.46 12.60
CA LEU A 12 4.57 11.30 12.56
C LEU A 12 3.86 10.07 13.13
N ILE A 13 3.77 9.00 12.34
CA ILE A 13 3.18 7.74 12.75
C ILE A 13 4.26 6.78 13.26
N ALA A 14 5.32 6.56 12.48
CA ALA A 14 6.39 5.65 12.89
C ALA A 14 7.71 5.92 12.15
N ASN A 15 8.79 5.41 12.75
CA ASN A 15 10.08 5.17 12.13
C ASN A 15 10.26 3.66 12.00
N VAL A 16 10.42 3.15 10.78
CA VAL A 16 10.35 1.74 10.45
C VAL A 16 11.60 1.29 9.72
N GLN A 17 12.10 0.11 10.08
CA GLN A 17 13.03 -0.68 9.28
C GLN A 17 12.25 -1.84 8.68
N ALA A 18 12.29 -2.00 7.37
CA ALA A 18 11.53 -3.00 6.64
C ALA A 18 12.18 -3.30 5.28
N ASP A 19 11.66 -4.28 4.56
CA ASP A 19 12.07 -4.51 3.17
C ASP A 19 11.45 -3.50 2.22
N GLY A 20 10.35 -2.86 2.62
CA GLY A 20 9.71 -1.82 1.85
C GLY A 20 8.42 -1.30 2.50
N ILE A 21 7.72 -0.47 1.75
CA ILE A 21 6.39 0.02 2.07
C ILE A 21 5.54 0.05 0.80
N ILE A 22 4.31 -0.37 0.91
CA ILE A 22 3.33 -0.36 -0.18
C ILE A 22 2.24 0.64 0.14
N THR A 23 1.93 1.50 -0.82
CA THR A 23 0.71 2.33 -0.80
C THR A 23 -0.18 1.87 -1.93
N SER A 24 -1.43 1.58 -1.66
CA SER A 24 -2.36 1.10 -2.67
C SER A 24 -3.76 1.71 -2.52
N THR A 25 -4.52 1.66 -3.61
CA THR A 25 -5.97 1.89 -3.60
C THR A 25 -6.71 0.61 -3.17
N ALA A 26 -8.03 0.69 -3.01
CA ALA A 26 -8.86 -0.49 -2.76
C ALA A 26 -8.67 -1.56 -3.84
N THR A 27 -8.58 -1.17 -5.11
CA THR A 27 -8.32 -2.08 -6.23
C THR A 27 -6.99 -2.81 -6.07
N GLY A 28 -5.93 -2.11 -5.67
CA GLY A 28 -4.60 -2.69 -5.45
C GLY A 28 -4.47 -3.47 -4.13
N SER A 29 -5.44 -3.42 -3.23
CA SER A 29 -5.38 -4.08 -1.93
C SER A 29 -5.28 -5.60 -2.03
N THR A 30 -5.81 -6.20 -3.10
CA THR A 30 -5.77 -7.64 -3.38
C THR A 30 -4.55 -8.09 -4.19
N ALA A 31 -3.64 -7.17 -4.51
CA ALA A 31 -2.36 -7.45 -5.17
C ALA A 31 -1.23 -7.70 -4.13
N TYR A 32 -0.07 -7.09 -4.31
CA TYR A 32 1.08 -7.30 -3.41
C TYR A 32 0.81 -6.85 -1.97
N ALA A 33 -0.02 -5.82 -1.77
CA ALA A 33 -0.43 -5.40 -0.44
C ALA A 33 -1.09 -6.53 0.37
N LEU A 34 -1.89 -7.39 -0.27
CA LEU A 34 -2.49 -8.57 0.38
C LEU A 34 -1.40 -9.57 0.80
N SER A 35 -0.45 -9.87 -0.08
CA SER A 35 0.67 -10.77 0.21
C SER A 35 1.56 -10.25 1.35
N ALA A 36 1.67 -8.94 1.49
CA ALA A 36 2.39 -8.29 2.59
C ALA A 36 1.59 -8.22 3.91
N GLY A 37 0.39 -8.80 3.96
CA GLY A 37 -0.44 -8.87 5.16
C GLY A 37 -1.45 -7.74 5.30
N GLY A 38 -1.70 -6.99 4.24
CA GLY A 38 -2.75 -5.98 4.20
C GLY A 38 -4.15 -6.58 4.10
N PRO A 39 -5.20 -5.83 4.46
CA PRO A 39 -6.58 -6.28 4.37
C PRO A 39 -7.11 -6.24 2.94
N ILE A 40 -8.14 -7.05 2.66
CA ILE A 40 -8.97 -6.90 1.47
C ILE A 40 -9.89 -5.71 1.70
N ILE A 41 -9.88 -4.76 0.76
CA ILE A 41 -10.69 -3.55 0.84
C ILE A 41 -11.76 -3.57 -0.26
N SER A 42 -13.00 -3.28 0.11
CA SER A 42 -14.11 -3.16 -0.82
C SER A 42 -13.84 -2.07 -1.87
N PRO A 43 -14.14 -2.34 -3.16
CA PRO A 43 -13.84 -1.39 -4.26
C PRO A 43 -14.54 -0.03 -4.14
N GLY A 44 -15.61 0.06 -3.35
CA GLY A 44 -16.28 1.33 -3.07
C GLY A 44 -15.49 2.27 -2.16
N TYR A 45 -14.45 1.79 -1.49
CA TYR A 45 -13.61 2.62 -0.63
C TYR A 45 -12.69 3.51 -1.47
N LYS A 46 -12.62 4.80 -1.13
CA LYS A 46 -11.91 5.83 -1.91
C LYS A 46 -10.60 6.30 -1.29
N GLY A 47 -10.21 5.76 -0.14
CA GLY A 47 -8.96 6.09 0.53
C GLY A 47 -7.77 5.25 0.05
N LEU A 48 -6.70 5.29 0.82
CA LEU A 48 -5.47 4.56 0.57
C LEU A 48 -5.20 3.54 1.65
N LEU A 49 -4.52 2.47 1.29
CA LEU A 49 -3.97 1.46 2.18
C LEU A 49 -2.45 1.62 2.23
N VAL A 50 -1.87 1.59 3.41
CA VAL A 50 -0.42 1.63 3.64
C VAL A 50 0.00 0.36 4.34
N VAL A 51 0.90 -0.41 3.74
CA VAL A 51 1.36 -1.71 4.26
C VAL A 51 2.88 -1.75 4.31
N PRO A 52 3.49 -1.82 5.49
CA PRO A 52 4.92 -2.15 5.62
C PRO A 52 5.20 -3.57 5.13
N VAL A 53 6.31 -3.77 4.41
CA VAL A 53 6.74 -5.09 3.91
C VAL A 53 7.81 -5.65 4.83
N ALA A 54 7.55 -6.79 5.45
CA ALA A 54 8.46 -7.46 6.38
C ALA A 54 9.11 -6.52 7.42
N PRO A 55 8.33 -5.72 8.17
CA PRO A 55 8.89 -4.78 9.14
C PRO A 55 9.58 -5.54 10.28
N HIS A 56 10.70 -4.98 10.77
CA HIS A 56 11.47 -5.53 11.87
C HIS A 56 10.86 -5.27 13.25
N THR A 57 9.63 -4.80 13.30
CA THR A 57 8.90 -4.55 14.54
C THR A 57 7.54 -5.23 14.52
N ILE A 58 7.21 -5.89 15.62
CA ILE A 58 5.92 -6.58 15.81
C ILE A 58 4.75 -5.58 15.85
N LEU A 59 5.01 -4.32 16.18
CA LEU A 59 3.98 -3.29 16.32
C LEU A 59 3.61 -2.61 15.01
N SER A 60 4.33 -2.87 13.93
CA SER A 60 3.98 -2.30 12.62
C SER A 60 2.70 -2.94 12.08
N ARG A 61 1.76 -2.10 11.70
CA ARG A 61 0.44 -2.50 11.18
C ARG A 61 0.14 -1.76 9.90
N ALA A 62 -0.65 -2.39 9.04
CA ALA A 62 -1.26 -1.71 7.91
C ALA A 62 -2.21 -0.62 8.39
N LEU A 63 -2.21 0.52 7.70
CA LEU A 63 -3.12 1.63 7.94
C LEU A 63 -4.04 1.83 6.76
N VAL A 64 -5.30 2.10 7.05
CA VAL A 64 -6.29 2.53 6.06
C VAL A 64 -6.52 4.03 6.24
N LEU A 65 -6.22 4.80 5.21
CA LEU A 65 -6.30 6.26 5.20
C LEU A 65 -7.59 6.71 4.50
N SER A 66 -8.18 7.80 4.95
CA SER A 66 -9.33 8.39 4.28
C SER A 66 -8.96 9.01 2.93
N SER A 67 -9.97 9.35 2.13
CA SER A 67 -9.76 9.92 0.79
C SER A 67 -9.07 11.30 0.79
N SER A 68 -9.07 12.01 1.92
CA SER A 68 -8.45 13.31 2.09
C SER A 68 -7.11 13.28 2.79
N ASP A 69 -6.69 12.10 3.28
CA ASP A 69 -5.41 11.98 3.98
C ASP A 69 -4.23 12.02 3.01
N VAL A 70 -3.15 12.62 3.49
CA VAL A 70 -1.89 12.74 2.77
C VAL A 70 -0.83 11.95 3.53
N LEU A 71 -0.25 10.95 2.87
CA LEU A 71 0.87 10.18 3.37
C LEU A 71 2.17 10.83 2.90
N GLU A 72 3.09 11.03 3.82
CA GLU A 72 4.44 11.49 3.53
C GLU A 72 5.43 10.44 4.00
N LEU A 73 6.36 10.07 3.12
CA LEU A 73 7.44 9.12 3.38
C LEU A 73 8.77 9.87 3.31
N GLU A 74 9.59 9.70 4.33
CA GLU A 74 10.98 10.17 4.37
C GLU A 74 11.88 8.96 4.51
N PHE A 75 12.69 8.67 3.49
CA PHE A 75 13.66 7.59 3.51
C PHE A 75 14.96 8.05 4.15
N LEU A 76 15.51 7.22 5.03
CA LEU A 76 16.64 7.54 5.87
C LEU A 76 17.83 6.61 5.58
N GLY A 77 19.04 7.10 5.86
CA GLY A 77 20.26 6.31 5.85
C GLY A 77 20.96 6.18 4.50
N GLU A 78 22.09 5.49 4.51
CA GLU A 78 22.98 5.33 3.36
C GLU A 78 22.42 4.35 2.31
N TYR A 79 21.54 3.45 2.71
CA TYR A 79 20.94 2.41 1.83
C TYR A 79 19.85 2.93 0.91
N ILE A 80 19.54 4.22 0.94
CA ILE A 80 18.54 4.83 0.06
C ILE A 80 18.89 4.62 -1.42
N HIS A 81 20.18 4.54 -1.75
CA HIS A 81 20.64 4.34 -3.14
C HIS A 81 20.35 2.93 -3.68
N GLU A 82 20.06 1.97 -2.81
CA GLU A 82 19.67 0.60 -3.16
C GLU A 82 18.15 0.41 -3.25
N ALA A 83 17.39 1.43 -2.84
CA ALA A 83 15.93 1.38 -2.90
C ALA A 83 15.42 1.62 -4.32
N SER A 84 14.41 0.89 -4.71
CA SER A 84 13.72 1.05 -5.99
C SER A 84 12.26 1.44 -5.76
N LEU A 85 11.76 2.34 -6.60
CA LEU A 85 10.36 2.73 -6.60
C LEU A 85 9.61 2.02 -7.72
N PHE A 86 8.51 1.39 -7.38
CA PHE A 86 7.64 0.69 -8.31
C PHE A 86 6.28 1.36 -8.39
N LEU A 87 5.75 1.52 -9.59
CA LEU A 87 4.36 1.89 -9.85
C LEU A 87 3.70 0.79 -10.68
N ASP A 88 2.68 0.16 -10.11
CA ASP A 88 1.93 -0.94 -10.75
C ASP A 88 2.86 -2.02 -11.38
N GLY A 89 3.87 -2.43 -10.61
CA GLY A 89 4.83 -3.45 -11.03
C GLY A 89 5.95 -2.96 -11.97
N GLN A 90 5.95 -1.69 -12.34
CA GLN A 90 6.99 -1.10 -13.18
C GLN A 90 7.99 -0.30 -12.35
N VAL A 91 9.28 -0.55 -12.56
CA VAL A 91 10.35 0.23 -11.93
C VAL A 91 10.35 1.64 -12.51
N LEU A 92 10.31 2.65 -11.65
CA LEU A 92 10.58 4.02 -12.05
C LEU A 92 12.09 4.21 -12.17
N ASN A 93 12.57 4.46 -13.39
CA ASN A 93 13.94 4.84 -13.65
C ASN A 93 14.12 6.32 -13.34
N LEU A 94 14.52 6.63 -12.12
CA LEU A 94 14.84 7.98 -11.67
C LEU A 94 16.35 8.15 -11.67
N GLU A 95 16.83 9.38 -11.92
CA GLU A 95 18.27 9.71 -11.85
C GLU A 95 18.84 9.45 -10.45
N SER A 96 18.02 9.60 -9.42
CA SER A 96 18.36 9.26 -8.04
C SER A 96 17.13 8.80 -7.29
N THR A 97 17.31 7.94 -6.29
CA THR A 97 16.20 7.54 -5.40
C THR A 97 15.72 8.75 -4.59
N PRO A 98 14.42 9.09 -4.64
CA PRO A 98 13.90 10.23 -3.90
C PRO A 98 13.98 9.97 -2.38
N SER A 99 14.42 10.99 -1.62
CA SER A 99 14.41 10.94 -0.16
C SER A 99 13.02 11.16 0.43
N HIS A 100 12.13 11.81 -0.31
CA HIS A 100 10.77 12.11 0.10
C HIS A 100 9.77 11.70 -0.98
N ILE A 101 8.66 11.07 -0.55
CA ILE A 101 7.55 10.70 -1.41
C ILE A 101 6.27 11.12 -0.72
N THR A 102 5.40 11.81 -1.46
CA THR A 102 4.05 12.14 -1.00
C THR A 102 3.04 11.29 -1.78
N CYS A 103 2.15 10.63 -1.06
CA CYS A 103 1.08 9.83 -1.64
C CYS A 103 -0.27 10.38 -1.18
N GLN A 104 -1.13 10.66 -2.15
CA GLN A 104 -2.50 11.09 -1.91
C GLN A 104 -3.41 10.54 -2.99
N ARG A 105 -4.71 10.54 -2.73
CA ARG A 105 -5.70 10.14 -3.73
C ARG A 105 -5.62 11.06 -4.95
N GLY A 106 -5.55 10.48 -6.15
CA GLY A 106 -5.67 11.23 -7.40
C GLY A 106 -7.12 11.67 -7.67
N GLU A 107 -7.30 12.69 -8.49
CA GLU A 107 -8.61 13.19 -8.88
C GLU A 107 -9.31 12.27 -9.90
N LYS A 108 -8.52 11.55 -10.70
CA LYS A 108 -9.05 10.66 -11.75
C LYS A 108 -9.38 9.29 -11.19
N GLU A 109 -10.49 8.74 -11.65
CA GLU A 109 -10.93 7.39 -11.32
C GLU A 109 -10.89 6.49 -12.57
N VAL A 110 -10.51 5.23 -12.38
CA VAL A 110 -10.64 4.20 -13.40
C VAL A 110 -12.05 3.62 -13.30
N LEU A 111 -12.74 3.58 -14.42
CA LEU A 111 -14.07 2.96 -14.52
C LEU A 111 -13.92 1.54 -15.04
N PHE A 112 -14.42 0.58 -14.25
CA PHE A 112 -14.47 -0.82 -14.66
C PHE A 112 -15.84 -1.15 -15.26
N ALA A 113 -15.84 -1.81 -16.42
CA ALA A 113 -17.06 -2.41 -16.95
C ALA A 113 -17.38 -3.66 -16.10
N CYS A 114 -18.53 -3.62 -15.40
CA CYS A 114 -18.95 -4.74 -14.56
C CYS A 114 -19.74 -5.76 -15.38
N GLY A 115 -19.21 -6.97 -15.49
CA GLY A 115 -19.82 -8.11 -16.20
C GLY A 115 -20.71 -9.00 -15.32
N GLY A 116 -21.27 -8.52 -14.23
CA GLY A 116 -22.27 -9.25 -13.44
C GLY A 116 -21.74 -10.16 -12.34
N GLY A 117 -20.56 -9.92 -11.78
CA GLY A 117 -20.06 -10.60 -10.58
C GLY A 117 -20.18 -9.73 -9.33
N ASP A 118 -20.55 -10.31 -8.20
CA ASP A 118 -20.44 -9.64 -6.90
C ASP A 118 -19.02 -9.78 -6.38
N PHE A 119 -18.42 -8.64 -5.94
CA PHE A 119 -17.08 -8.61 -5.38
C PHE A 119 -16.92 -9.58 -4.19
N PHE A 120 -17.88 -9.63 -3.29
CA PHE A 120 -17.80 -10.51 -2.11
C PHE A 120 -17.98 -11.97 -2.45
N GLN A 121 -18.75 -12.32 -3.47
CA GLN A 121 -18.81 -13.70 -3.99
C GLN A 121 -17.45 -14.13 -4.53
N ASN A 122 -16.75 -13.24 -5.27
CA ASN A 122 -15.42 -13.51 -5.78
C ASN A 122 -14.39 -13.63 -4.64
N VAL A 123 -14.48 -12.78 -3.63
CA VAL A 123 -13.63 -12.87 -2.43
C VAL A 123 -13.86 -14.18 -1.69
N ALA A 124 -15.11 -14.57 -1.46
CA ALA A 124 -15.44 -15.81 -0.79
C ALA A 124 -14.92 -17.02 -1.58
N SER A 125 -15.12 -17.06 -2.90
CA SER A 125 -14.68 -18.17 -3.74
C SER A 125 -13.15 -18.27 -3.85
N THR A 126 -12.45 -17.14 -3.83
CA THR A 126 -10.99 -17.11 -4.03
C THR A 126 -10.22 -17.36 -2.73
N PHE A 127 -10.65 -16.78 -1.62
CA PHE A 127 -9.88 -16.76 -0.38
C PHE A 127 -10.45 -17.62 0.75
N PHE A 128 -11.73 -17.97 0.70
CA PHE A 128 -12.44 -18.65 1.79
C PHE A 128 -13.05 -20.00 1.40
N GLN A 129 -12.88 -20.47 0.16
CA GLN A 129 -13.28 -21.82 -0.23
C GLN A 129 -12.29 -22.86 0.30
N GLY A 130 -12.45 -23.23 1.53
CA GLY A 130 -11.69 -24.29 2.20
C GLY A 130 -12.42 -24.87 3.41
N THR A 131 -13.49 -24.23 3.84
CA THR A 131 -14.40 -24.71 4.87
C THR A 131 -15.63 -25.32 4.20
N LYS A 132 -15.46 -26.47 3.54
CA LYS A 132 -16.56 -27.43 3.43
C LYS A 132 -16.61 -28.14 4.76
N GLU A 133 -17.66 -27.87 5.52
CA GLU A 133 -18.12 -28.74 6.60
C GLU A 133 -18.27 -30.19 6.10
#